data_c74471270ae33484784ed06a9b58865a
#
_entry.id   c74471270ae33484784ed06a9b58865a
#
_cell.length_a   1.000
_cell.length_b   1.000
_cell.length_c   1.000
_cell.angle_alpha   90.00
_cell.angle_beta   90.00
_cell.angle_gamma   90.00
#
_symmetry.space_group_name_H-M   'P 1'
#
loop_
_entity.id
_entity.type
_entity.pdbx_description
1 polymer ?
#
loop_
_entity_poly.entity_id
_entity_poly.type
_entity_poly.pdbx_seq_one_letter_code
_entity_poly.pdbx_strand_id
1 'polypeptide(L)'
;MLGSVLDFASVRGIKIDPATTCICCGCGAELPIRNVYVDSMGRHCHYWCASCAGDERIASIYEIAIHELTLYLDRLDIPHKEPEELYDGFAIRFPWCEGDVACHSGTYGGCNGLMESYQFSMDDNDVTGCLHPLEALEIILHEWNEYNRKMREGE
;
A
#
# COMPACT_ATOMS: atom_id res chain seq x y z
N MET A 1 -7.39 -15.92 -5.50
CA MET A 1 -8.54 -16.30 -4.66
C MET A 1 -8.32 -15.87 -3.22
N LEU A 2 -9.33 -15.26 -2.61
CA LEU A 2 -9.28 -14.84 -1.22
C LEU A 2 -9.85 -15.92 -0.31
N GLY A 3 -9.28 -16.10 0.86
CA GLY A 3 -9.72 -17.07 1.85
C GLY A 3 -9.71 -16.46 3.25
N SER A 4 -10.34 -17.15 4.19
CA SER A 4 -10.42 -16.71 5.59
C SER A 4 -9.03 -16.63 6.23
N VAL A 5 -8.75 -15.54 6.92
CA VAL A 5 -7.51 -15.37 7.70
C VAL A 5 -7.34 -16.52 8.70
N LEU A 6 -8.43 -16.90 9.38
CA LEU A 6 -8.34 -17.95 10.39
C LEU A 6 -8.01 -19.31 9.78
N ASP A 7 -8.55 -19.60 8.59
CA ASP A 7 -8.24 -20.85 7.89
C ASP A 7 -6.77 -20.92 7.49
N PHE A 8 -6.23 -19.84 6.93
CA PHE A 8 -4.81 -19.78 6.57
C PHE A 8 -3.90 -19.91 7.80
N ALA A 9 -4.25 -19.21 8.88
CA ALA A 9 -3.49 -19.29 10.13
C ALA A 9 -3.51 -20.70 10.71
N SER A 10 -4.66 -21.34 10.70
CA SER A 10 -4.83 -22.72 11.21
C SER A 10 -3.94 -23.71 10.45
N VAL A 11 -3.93 -23.64 9.12
CA VAL A 11 -3.11 -24.52 8.28
C VAL A 11 -1.62 -24.36 8.60
N ARG A 12 -1.18 -23.15 8.95
CA ARG A 12 0.22 -22.85 9.27
C ARG A 12 0.57 -22.99 10.74
N GLY A 13 -0.39 -23.40 11.58
CA GLY A 13 -0.17 -23.52 13.01
C GLY A 13 -0.03 -22.20 13.75
N ILE A 14 -0.48 -21.11 13.15
CA ILE A 14 -0.43 -19.77 13.74
C ILE A 14 -1.70 -19.56 14.57
N LYS A 15 -1.52 -19.14 15.83
CA LYS A 15 -2.63 -18.80 16.71
C LYS A 15 -2.93 -17.32 16.62
N ILE A 16 -4.20 -16.99 16.39
CA ILE A 16 -4.68 -15.61 16.34
C ILE A 16 -5.67 -15.41 17.47
N ASP A 17 -5.51 -14.29 18.22
CA ASP A 17 -6.45 -13.92 19.26
C ASP A 17 -7.82 -13.61 18.62
N PRO A 18 -8.89 -14.33 18.98
CA PRO A 18 -10.21 -14.11 18.38
C PRO A 18 -10.80 -12.72 18.70
N ALA A 19 -10.27 -12.01 19.68
CA ALA A 19 -10.69 -10.63 19.99
C ALA A 19 -10.06 -9.59 19.03
N THR A 20 -9.11 -10.01 18.19
CA THR A 20 -8.47 -9.12 17.21
C THR A 20 -9.50 -8.57 16.23
N THR A 21 -9.39 -7.27 15.90
CA THR A 21 -10.18 -6.65 14.85
C THR A 21 -9.26 -6.14 13.75
N CYS A 22 -9.80 -6.06 12.54
CA CYS A 22 -9.09 -5.56 11.36
C CYS A 22 -9.98 -4.59 10.60
N ILE A 23 -9.35 -3.72 9.83
CA ILE A 23 -10.08 -2.77 8.98
C ILE A 23 -10.04 -3.29 7.54
N CYS A 24 -11.22 -3.37 6.93
CA CYS A 24 -11.33 -3.76 5.53
C CYS A 24 -10.67 -2.71 4.63
N CYS A 25 -9.72 -3.12 3.81
CA CYS A 25 -9.04 -2.23 2.87
C CYS A 25 -9.96 -1.71 1.76
N GLY A 26 -11.06 -2.41 1.49
CA GLY A 26 -12.00 -2.00 0.44
C GLY A 26 -13.01 -0.96 0.89
N CYS A 27 -13.60 -1.12 2.09
CA CYS A 27 -14.68 -0.24 2.55
C CYS A 27 -14.42 0.46 3.88
N GLY A 28 -13.30 0.15 4.56
CA GLY A 28 -12.95 0.78 5.83
C GLY A 28 -13.72 0.26 7.04
N ALA A 29 -14.54 -0.78 6.89
CA ALA A 29 -15.29 -1.35 8.01
C ALA A 29 -14.35 -2.05 9.00
N GLU A 30 -14.58 -1.84 10.29
CA GLU A 30 -13.89 -2.58 11.34
C GLU A 30 -14.58 -3.93 11.53
N LEU A 31 -13.81 -5.01 11.48
CA LEU A 31 -14.32 -6.38 11.47
C LEU A 31 -13.64 -7.25 12.51
N PRO A 32 -14.39 -8.17 13.15
CA PRO A 32 -13.74 -9.25 13.89
C PRO A 32 -12.87 -10.09 12.94
N ILE A 33 -11.74 -10.56 13.43
CA ILE A 33 -10.77 -11.32 12.62
C ILE A 33 -11.40 -12.52 11.92
N ARG A 34 -12.42 -13.14 12.52
CA ARG A 34 -13.12 -14.28 11.92
C ARG A 34 -13.86 -13.96 10.62
N ASN A 35 -14.12 -12.66 10.38
CA ASN A 35 -14.84 -12.20 9.18
C ASN A 35 -13.90 -11.57 8.15
N VAL A 36 -12.62 -11.82 8.26
CA VAL A 36 -11.58 -11.20 7.44
C VAL A 36 -11.01 -12.20 6.44
N TYR A 37 -10.79 -11.75 5.23
CA TYR A 37 -10.27 -12.56 4.13
C TYR A 37 -8.94 -11.99 3.62
N VAL A 38 -8.06 -12.87 3.18
CA VAL A 38 -6.75 -12.54 2.60
C VAL A 38 -6.57 -13.30 1.29
N ASP A 39 -5.49 -13.01 0.56
CA ASP A 39 -5.22 -13.73 -0.68
C ASP A 39 -4.95 -15.23 -0.43
N SER A 40 -4.94 -16.00 -1.49
CA SER A 40 -4.75 -17.46 -1.42
C SER A 40 -3.39 -17.85 -0.83
N MET A 41 -2.42 -16.93 -0.84
CA MET A 41 -1.11 -17.18 -0.27
C MET A 41 -1.04 -16.78 1.20
N GLY A 42 -1.97 -15.97 1.67
CA GLY A 42 -2.01 -15.47 3.05
C GLY A 42 -0.79 -14.67 3.44
N ARG A 43 -0.14 -14.01 2.49
CA ARG A 43 1.18 -13.41 2.69
C ARG A 43 1.22 -11.90 2.63
N HIS A 44 0.10 -11.22 2.52
CA HIS A 44 0.14 -9.78 2.39
C HIS A 44 -0.59 -9.06 3.52
N CYS A 45 -0.47 -7.76 3.55
CA CYS A 45 -0.95 -6.93 4.64
C CYS A 45 -2.36 -6.38 4.43
N HIS A 46 -3.06 -6.78 3.41
CA HIS A 46 -4.41 -6.30 3.12
C HIS A 46 -5.46 -7.30 3.54
N TYR A 47 -6.53 -6.79 4.15
CA TYR A 47 -7.61 -7.58 4.72
C TYR A 47 -8.95 -7.11 4.13
N TRP A 48 -9.88 -8.04 3.94
CA TRP A 48 -11.14 -7.80 3.26
C TRP A 48 -12.32 -8.31 4.06
N CYS A 49 -13.45 -7.58 4.05
CA CYS A 49 -14.72 -8.16 4.47
C CYS A 49 -15.24 -9.09 3.37
N ALA A 50 -16.22 -9.93 3.72
CA ALA A 50 -16.78 -10.89 2.76
C ALA A 50 -17.32 -10.22 1.49
N SER A 51 -17.97 -9.07 1.64
CA SER A 51 -18.53 -8.32 0.50
C SER A 51 -17.43 -7.82 -0.45
N CYS A 52 -16.37 -7.20 0.11
CA CYS A 52 -15.26 -6.69 -0.69
C CYS A 52 -14.44 -7.82 -1.31
N ALA A 53 -14.26 -8.92 -0.58
CA ALA A 53 -13.55 -10.10 -1.07
C ALA A 53 -14.26 -10.72 -2.29
N GLY A 54 -15.59 -10.60 -2.35
CA GLY A 54 -16.37 -11.08 -3.49
C GLY A 54 -16.53 -10.07 -4.62
N ASP A 55 -16.00 -8.86 -4.47
CA ASP A 55 -16.15 -7.81 -5.49
C ASP A 55 -15.13 -7.99 -6.61
N GLU A 56 -15.62 -8.26 -7.82
CA GLU A 56 -14.76 -8.46 -8.99
C GLU A 56 -13.98 -7.19 -9.39
N ARG A 57 -14.38 -6.02 -8.88
CA ARG A 57 -13.67 -4.75 -9.14
C ARG A 57 -12.38 -4.64 -8.36
N ILE A 58 -12.18 -5.47 -7.34
CA ILE A 58 -10.90 -5.54 -6.64
C ILE A 58 -9.94 -6.34 -7.52
N ALA A 59 -9.28 -5.63 -8.42
CA ALA A 59 -8.54 -6.26 -9.50
C ALA A 59 -7.25 -6.93 -9.05
N SER A 60 -6.50 -6.31 -8.13
CA SER A 60 -5.22 -6.86 -7.72
C SER A 60 -4.75 -6.26 -6.40
N ILE A 61 -3.87 -6.99 -5.74
CA ILE A 61 -3.19 -6.53 -4.53
C ILE A 61 -2.38 -5.24 -4.79
N TYR A 62 -1.84 -5.08 -5.99
CA TYR A 62 -1.05 -3.90 -6.38
C TYR A 62 -1.92 -2.64 -6.43
N GLU A 63 -3.08 -2.75 -7.06
CA GLU A 63 -4.02 -1.63 -7.17
C GLU A 63 -4.48 -1.17 -5.80
N ILE A 64 -4.74 -2.10 -4.91
CA ILE A 64 -5.21 -1.82 -3.56
C ILE A 64 -4.17 -1.03 -2.76
N ALA A 65 -2.92 -1.46 -2.81
CA ALA A 65 -1.83 -0.78 -2.10
C ALA A 65 -1.66 0.67 -2.60
N ILE A 66 -1.66 0.84 -3.90
CA ILE A 66 -1.54 2.16 -4.54
C ILE A 66 -2.75 3.04 -4.22
N HIS A 67 -3.95 2.46 -4.25
CA HIS A 67 -5.18 3.20 -3.91
C HIS A 67 -5.17 3.71 -2.48
N GLU A 68 -4.75 2.88 -1.53
CA GLU A 68 -4.65 3.29 -0.13
C GLU A 68 -3.69 4.47 0.03
N LEU A 69 -2.52 4.40 -0.59
CA LEU A 69 -1.56 5.50 -0.55
C LEU A 69 -2.14 6.77 -1.17
N THR A 70 -2.84 6.66 -2.28
CA THR A 70 -3.49 7.80 -2.93
C THR A 70 -4.47 8.50 -1.99
N LEU A 71 -5.26 7.73 -1.23
CA LEU A 71 -6.19 8.30 -0.25
C LEU A 71 -5.47 9.11 0.82
N TYR A 72 -4.33 8.62 1.31
CA TYR A 72 -3.54 9.35 2.30
C TYR A 72 -2.96 10.63 1.72
N LEU A 73 -2.45 10.59 0.49
CA LEU A 73 -1.90 11.77 -0.18
C LEU A 73 -2.96 12.84 -0.37
N ASP A 74 -4.15 12.45 -0.77
CA ASP A 74 -5.28 13.36 -0.96
C ASP A 74 -5.71 14.00 0.36
N ARG A 75 -5.74 13.24 1.43
CA ARG A 75 -6.10 13.76 2.76
C ARG A 75 -5.12 14.80 3.28
N LEU A 76 -3.85 14.69 2.89
CA LEU A 76 -2.80 15.61 3.32
C LEU A 76 -2.53 16.71 2.29
N ASP A 77 -3.31 16.76 1.21
CA ASP A 77 -3.13 17.70 0.11
C ASP A 77 -1.72 17.69 -0.48
N ILE A 78 -1.12 16.51 -0.56
CA ILE A 78 0.19 16.35 -1.20
C ILE A 78 -0.04 16.12 -2.70
N PRO A 79 0.48 17.01 -3.57
CA PRO A 79 0.29 16.87 -5.01
C PRO A 79 0.92 15.59 -5.55
N HIS A 80 0.16 14.86 -6.34
CA HIS A 80 0.62 13.66 -7.02
C HIS A 80 -0.11 13.52 -8.35
N LYS A 81 0.49 12.76 -9.27
CA LYS A 81 -0.16 12.40 -10.51
C LYS A 81 -1.11 11.22 -10.26
N GLU A 82 -2.06 11.02 -11.16
CA GLU A 82 -2.92 9.85 -11.09
C GLU A 82 -2.07 8.58 -11.21
N PRO A 83 -2.42 7.52 -10.48
CA PRO A 83 -1.71 6.25 -10.64
C PRO A 83 -1.72 5.80 -12.09
N GLU A 84 -0.55 5.35 -12.57
CA GLU A 84 -0.42 4.84 -13.92
C GLU A 84 -0.09 3.35 -13.90
N GLU A 85 -0.56 2.62 -14.90
CA GLU A 85 -0.21 1.22 -15.05
C GLU A 85 1.28 1.09 -15.36
N LEU A 86 1.95 0.17 -14.66
CA LEU A 86 3.36 -0.11 -14.86
C LEU A 86 3.55 -1.61 -14.72
N TYR A 87 3.90 -2.28 -15.82
CA TYR A 87 3.97 -3.74 -15.90
C TYR A 87 2.63 -4.35 -15.47
N ASP A 88 2.62 -5.24 -14.51
CA ASP A 88 1.39 -5.87 -13.99
C ASP A 88 0.79 -5.16 -12.78
N GLY A 89 1.31 -3.98 -12.44
CA GLY A 89 0.86 -3.20 -11.30
C GLY A 89 0.72 -1.72 -11.60
N PHE A 90 1.10 -0.88 -10.63
CA PHE A 90 0.87 0.55 -10.71
C PHE A 90 2.03 1.35 -10.11
N ALA A 91 2.15 2.61 -10.53
CA ALA A 91 3.09 3.57 -9.95
C ALA A 91 2.42 4.92 -9.75
N ILE A 92 2.88 5.64 -8.73
CA ILE A 92 2.49 7.03 -8.47
C ILE A 92 3.74 7.91 -8.65
N ARG A 93 3.62 8.93 -9.49
CA ARG A 93 4.66 9.94 -9.70
C ARG A 93 4.20 11.27 -9.15
N PHE A 94 5.15 12.18 -8.94
CA PHE A 94 4.90 13.46 -8.30
C PHE A 94 5.36 14.60 -9.19
N PRO A 95 4.57 15.71 -9.31
CA PRO A 95 4.97 16.84 -10.14
C PRO A 95 6.11 17.69 -9.56
N TRP A 96 6.44 17.49 -8.29
CA TRP A 96 7.41 18.31 -7.57
C TRP A 96 8.76 17.60 -7.32
N CYS A 97 8.92 16.37 -7.74
CA CYS A 97 10.18 15.63 -7.59
C CYS A 97 10.31 14.52 -8.63
N GLU A 98 11.48 13.92 -8.71
CA GLU A 98 11.77 12.80 -9.63
C GLU A 98 11.42 11.44 -9.02
N GLY A 99 11.08 11.40 -7.73
CA GLY A 99 10.77 10.14 -7.04
C GLY A 99 9.46 9.54 -7.47
N ASP A 100 9.34 8.24 -7.26
CA ASP A 100 8.09 7.51 -7.48
C ASP A 100 7.90 6.41 -6.45
N VAL A 101 6.68 5.91 -6.38
CA VAL A 101 6.34 4.74 -5.58
C VAL A 101 5.61 3.77 -6.49
N ALA A 102 6.03 2.52 -6.49
CA ALA A 102 5.46 1.50 -7.37
C ALA A 102 5.13 0.23 -6.60
N CYS A 103 4.16 -0.51 -7.12
CA CYS A 103 3.80 -1.83 -6.62
C CYS A 103 3.45 -2.71 -7.81
N HIS A 104 4.31 -3.66 -8.12
CA HIS A 104 4.11 -4.67 -9.15
C HIS A 104 4.97 -5.89 -8.84
N SER A 105 4.89 -6.92 -9.65
CA SER A 105 5.59 -8.19 -9.36
C SER A 105 7.12 -8.04 -9.32
N GLY A 106 7.68 -7.05 -10.00
CA GLY A 106 9.13 -6.79 -10.04
C GLY A 106 9.65 -5.87 -8.94
N THR A 107 8.78 -5.24 -8.15
CA THR A 107 9.21 -4.38 -7.05
C THR A 107 9.50 -5.19 -5.79
N TYR A 108 10.38 -4.69 -4.93
CA TYR A 108 10.68 -5.35 -3.67
C TYR A 108 9.45 -5.35 -2.76
N GLY A 109 8.96 -6.53 -2.45
CA GLY A 109 7.75 -6.72 -1.64
C GLY A 109 6.45 -6.66 -2.42
N GLY A 110 6.50 -6.39 -3.74
CA GLY A 110 5.29 -6.24 -4.55
C GLY A 110 4.37 -7.45 -4.52
N CYS A 111 4.93 -8.66 -4.58
CA CYS A 111 4.14 -9.88 -4.52
C CYS A 111 3.35 -10.05 -3.21
N ASN A 112 3.71 -9.30 -2.18
CA ASN A 112 3.02 -9.27 -0.89
C ASN A 112 2.16 -8.00 -0.72
N GLY A 113 1.97 -7.21 -1.77
CA GLY A 113 1.22 -5.97 -1.70
C GLY A 113 1.96 -4.83 -1.03
N LEU A 114 3.27 -4.95 -0.90
CA LEU A 114 4.11 -3.88 -0.36
C LEU A 114 4.70 -3.06 -1.49
N MET A 115 5.06 -1.82 -1.19
CA MET A 115 5.50 -0.87 -2.20
C MET A 115 7.01 -0.63 -2.16
N GLU A 116 7.52 -0.11 -3.26
CA GLU A 116 8.91 0.27 -3.41
C GLU A 116 8.98 1.74 -3.77
N SER A 117 9.77 2.52 -3.03
CA SER A 117 10.05 3.90 -3.36
C SER A 117 11.41 4.02 -4.06
N TYR A 118 11.51 4.97 -4.98
CA TYR A 118 12.72 5.21 -5.76
C TYR A 118 12.98 6.70 -5.88
N GLN A 119 14.22 7.11 -5.73
CA GLN A 119 14.68 8.48 -5.89
C GLN A 119 14.05 9.52 -4.95
N PHE A 120 13.59 9.09 -3.80
CA PHE A 120 13.12 10.03 -2.76
C PHE A 120 14.22 10.48 -1.81
N SER A 121 15.39 9.85 -1.83
CA SER A 121 16.46 10.26 -0.96
C SER A 121 17.52 11.06 -1.73
N MET A 122 18.46 11.63 -0.98
CA MET A 122 19.57 12.41 -1.54
C MET A 122 20.55 11.54 -2.33
N ASP A 123 20.50 10.24 -2.17
CA ASP A 123 21.35 9.30 -2.88
C ASP A 123 20.63 8.81 -4.13
N ASP A 124 21.19 9.09 -5.30
CA ASP A 124 20.56 8.91 -6.60
C ASP A 124 20.06 7.51 -6.93
N ASN A 125 20.50 6.50 -6.20
CA ASN A 125 20.13 5.10 -6.48
C ASN A 125 19.39 4.44 -5.31
N ASP A 126 18.85 5.24 -4.40
CA ASP A 126 18.14 4.68 -3.26
C ASP A 126 16.80 4.10 -3.65
N VAL A 127 16.70 2.81 -3.42
CA VAL A 127 15.48 2.04 -3.53
C VAL A 127 15.15 1.51 -2.15
N THR A 128 13.95 1.84 -1.65
CA THR A 128 13.46 1.29 -0.38
C THR A 128 12.24 0.45 -0.69
N GLY A 129 12.35 -0.83 -0.40
CA GLY A 129 11.29 -1.80 -0.70
C GLY A 129 10.53 -2.28 0.52
N CYS A 130 9.56 -3.14 0.28
CA CYS A 130 8.75 -3.76 1.32
C CYS A 130 8.04 -2.75 2.22
N LEU A 131 7.53 -1.66 1.63
CA LEU A 131 6.89 -0.57 2.36
C LEU A 131 5.38 -0.77 2.43
N HIS A 132 4.84 -0.71 3.65
CA HIS A 132 3.40 -0.52 3.82
C HIS A 132 3.01 0.89 3.34
N PRO A 133 1.74 1.13 2.97
CA PRO A 133 1.33 2.46 2.52
C PRO A 133 1.68 3.60 3.48
N LEU A 134 1.56 3.38 4.80
CA LEU A 134 1.94 4.41 5.78
C LEU A 134 3.44 4.67 5.82
N GLU A 135 4.26 3.64 5.62
CA GLU A 135 5.72 3.81 5.55
C GLU A 135 6.12 4.58 4.30
N ALA A 136 5.49 4.28 3.16
CA ALA A 136 5.69 5.04 1.93
C ALA A 136 5.26 6.50 2.12
N LEU A 137 4.15 6.72 2.79
CA LEU A 137 3.66 8.06 3.10
C LEU A 137 4.67 8.86 3.93
N GLU A 138 5.30 8.24 4.92
CA GLU A 138 6.32 8.92 5.74
C GLU A 138 7.48 9.42 4.89
N ILE A 139 7.96 8.62 3.95
CA ILE A 139 9.03 9.01 3.04
C ILE A 139 8.58 10.19 2.16
N ILE A 140 7.40 10.09 1.58
CA ILE A 140 6.85 11.13 0.72
C ILE A 140 6.64 12.43 1.49
N LEU A 141 6.08 12.35 2.70
CA LEU A 141 5.82 13.51 3.53
C LEU A 141 7.11 14.23 3.92
N HIS A 142 8.15 13.47 4.26
CA HIS A 142 9.46 14.05 4.56
C HIS A 142 10.00 14.84 3.35
N GLU A 143 9.95 14.25 2.16
CA GLU A 143 10.43 14.90 0.94
C GLU A 143 9.57 16.11 0.55
N TRP A 144 8.27 16.02 0.74
CA TRP A 144 7.35 17.13 0.49
C TRP A 144 7.64 18.32 1.42
N ASN A 145 7.88 18.04 2.70
CA ASN A 145 8.25 19.08 3.67
C ASN A 145 9.59 19.72 3.32
N GLU A 146 10.58 18.92 2.87
CA GLU A 146 11.86 19.45 2.42
C GLU A 146 11.74 20.32 1.17
N TYR A 147 10.91 19.87 0.22
CA TYR A 147 10.62 20.67 -0.97
C TYR A 147 10.03 22.04 -0.59
N ASN A 148 9.04 22.06 0.29
CA ASN A 148 8.39 23.29 0.74
C ASN A 148 9.36 24.18 1.51
N ARG A 149 10.23 23.63 2.31
CA ARG A 149 11.25 24.37 3.04
C ARG A 149 12.20 25.08 2.07
N LYS A 150 12.68 24.37 1.07
CA LYS A 150 13.58 24.95 0.05
C LYS A 150 12.89 26.05 -0.73
N MET A 151 11.63 25.86 -1.09
CA MET A 151 10.87 26.89 -1.82
C MET A 151 10.66 28.16 -0.99
N ARG A 152 10.45 28.01 0.33
CA ARG A 152 10.30 29.17 1.23
C ARG A 152 11.61 29.92 1.45
N GLU A 153 12.76 29.26 1.27
CA GLU A 153 14.07 29.89 1.41
C GLU A 153 14.47 30.70 0.17
N GLY A 154 13.57 30.82 -0.80
CA GLY A 154 13.70 31.77 -1.89
C GLY A 154 14.55 31.33 -3.06
N GLU A 155 14.75 30.07 -3.22
CA GLU A 155 15.46 29.56 -4.40
C GLU A 155 14.64 29.56 -5.66
#